data_5b040b4d1570d82d7df0e203a1e237ba
#
_entry.id   5b040b4d1570d82d7df0e203a1e237ba
#
_cell.length_a   1.000
_cell.length_b   1.000
_cell.length_c   1.000
_cell.angle_alpha   90.00
_cell.angle_beta   90.00
_cell.angle_gamma   90.00
#
_symmetry.space_group_name_H-M   'P 1'
#
loop_
_entity.id
_entity.type
_entity.pdbx_description
1 polymer ?
#
loop_
_entity_poly.entity_id
_entity_poly.type
_entity_poly.pdbx_seq_one_letter_code
_entity_poly.pdbx_strand_id
1 'polypeptide(L)'
;MGHRAPPFAVLALLLTAGLLTACQQGPGGSAPGDGTGAPSARQPTGYGSLFLARGECSTRGRTSFTEVACPSERAAARVLARHNGPRESGPRCPDATDFVLRVDALNRGTSEEQSAPEGYACMRNLQPPHPGDPGMGGGPLTVAGDCVATERRGLVKETACDGSGARAPEYRVTRTVRDRAACPPSTALYVRVGGREPVGCARRL
;
A
#
# COMPACT_ATOMS: atom_id res chain seq x y z
N MET A 1 61.97 8.96 -17.94
CA MET A 1 62.66 10.02 -17.20
C MET A 1 61.64 10.60 -16.24
N GLY A 2 61.65 10.52 -14.98
CA GLY A 2 62.55 10.40 -13.93
C GLY A 2 61.78 10.14 -12.64
N HIS A 3 62.23 9.21 -11.93
CA HIS A 3 61.99 8.82 -10.57
C HIS A 3 61.94 9.96 -9.55
N ARG A 4 61.15 9.79 -8.48
CA ARG A 4 61.61 9.92 -7.09
C ARG A 4 60.52 9.64 -6.08
N ALA A 5 60.63 8.53 -5.36
CA ALA A 5 60.30 8.34 -3.96
C ALA A 5 61.68 8.34 -3.20
N PRO A 6 61.72 8.21 -1.89
CA PRO A 6 60.93 8.33 -0.68
C PRO A 6 61.51 9.33 0.34
N PRO A 7 61.59 9.24 1.64
CA PRO A 7 61.44 8.13 2.59
C PRO A 7 60.84 8.45 3.99
N PHE A 8 60.53 7.36 4.71
CA PHE A 8 60.70 7.11 6.15
C PHE A 8 60.34 8.14 7.24
N ALA A 9 59.55 7.74 8.23
CA ALA A 9 60.01 7.35 9.55
C ALA A 9 58.81 7.18 10.51
N VAL A 10 58.69 6.05 11.07
CA VAL A 10 59.02 5.64 12.44
C VAL A 10 57.91 5.89 13.48
N LEU A 11 57.29 4.78 13.90
CA LEU A 11 57.11 4.22 15.24
C LEU A 11 56.65 5.15 16.36
N ALA A 12 55.45 4.89 16.88
CA ALA A 12 55.20 4.98 18.33
C ALA A 12 54.07 3.99 18.71
N LEU A 13 54.48 2.90 19.28
CA LEU A 13 53.68 2.03 20.16
C LEU A 13 53.28 2.83 21.41
N LEU A 14 52.00 2.83 21.76
CA LEU A 14 51.59 2.99 23.15
C LEU A 14 50.42 2.04 23.42
N LEU A 15 50.75 1.00 24.13
CA LEU A 15 49.84 0.12 24.89
C LEU A 15 49.17 0.93 26.01
N THR A 16 47.85 0.93 26.05
CA THR A 16 47.12 1.12 27.29
C THR A 16 46.04 0.04 27.38
N ALA A 17 46.34 -0.88 28.28
CA ALA A 17 45.40 -1.83 28.86
C ALA A 17 44.45 -1.09 29.78
N GLY A 18 43.23 -1.53 29.86
CA GLY A 18 42.43 -1.14 31.01
C GLY A 18 40.92 -1.18 30.81
N LEU A 19 40.36 -2.19 31.45
CA LEU A 19 39.08 -2.28 32.17
C LEU A 19 37.87 -2.87 31.42
N LEU A 20 37.83 -4.19 31.59
CA LEU A 20 36.60 -4.99 31.65
C LEU A 20 35.78 -4.57 32.89
N THR A 21 34.62 -3.98 32.67
CA THR A 21 33.58 -3.91 33.71
C THR A 21 32.48 -4.94 33.36
N ALA A 22 32.59 -6.07 34.04
CA ALA A 22 31.51 -7.04 34.15
C ALA A 22 30.41 -6.46 35.04
N CYS A 23 29.22 -6.26 34.54
CA CYS A 23 28.03 -6.05 35.35
C CYS A 23 27.51 -7.40 35.83
N GLN A 24 27.68 -7.62 37.13
CA GLN A 24 27.16 -8.75 37.90
C GLN A 24 25.64 -8.66 37.99
N GLN A 25 25.02 -9.79 37.71
CA GLN A 25 23.64 -10.08 38.09
C GLN A 25 23.54 -10.21 39.61
N GLY A 26 22.76 -9.37 40.24
CA GLY A 26 22.35 -9.53 41.64
C GLY A 26 20.95 -10.16 41.70
N PRO A 27 20.72 -11.16 42.54
CA PRO A 27 19.40 -11.70 42.76
C PRO A 27 18.69 -10.99 43.92
N GLY A 28 17.41 -10.67 43.75
CA GLY A 28 16.48 -10.47 44.86
C GLY A 28 15.80 -9.11 44.94
N GLY A 29 14.48 -9.15 44.88
CA GLY A 29 13.61 -8.04 45.23
C GLY A 29 12.28 -8.06 44.54
N SER A 30 11.33 -8.89 45.02
CA SER A 30 9.92 -8.80 44.66
C SER A 30 9.32 -7.54 45.26
N ALA A 31 8.76 -6.67 44.42
CA ALA A 31 7.77 -5.69 44.83
C ALA A 31 6.62 -5.67 43.80
N PRO A 32 5.37 -5.73 44.22
CA PRO A 32 4.23 -5.63 43.31
C PRO A 32 4.01 -4.16 42.95
N GLY A 33 4.33 -3.81 41.70
CA GLY A 33 3.98 -2.51 41.15
C GLY A 33 2.91 -2.71 40.06
N ASP A 34 1.69 -2.30 40.35
CA ASP A 34 0.63 -2.10 39.39
C ASP A 34 1.09 -1.11 38.30
N GLY A 35 1.55 -1.66 37.20
CA GLY A 35 1.82 -0.94 35.96
C GLY A 35 0.85 -1.40 34.93
N THR A 36 -0.27 -0.70 34.77
CA THR A 36 -1.11 -0.76 33.57
C THR A 36 -0.29 -0.28 32.37
N GLY A 37 0.59 -1.16 31.90
CA GLY A 37 1.26 -1.00 30.64
C GLY A 37 0.23 -1.12 29.53
N ALA A 38 -0.14 0.01 28.92
CA ALA A 38 -0.86 0.00 27.67
C ALA A 38 -0.14 -0.95 26.70
N PRO A 39 -0.86 -1.83 25.99
CA PRO A 39 -0.23 -2.70 25.03
C PRO A 39 0.47 -1.83 24.00
N SER A 40 1.79 -1.84 24.00
CA SER A 40 2.60 -1.25 22.92
C SER A 40 2.11 -1.91 21.65
N ALA A 41 1.42 -1.15 20.81
CA ALA A 41 1.02 -1.62 19.49
C ALA A 41 2.30 -2.03 18.78
N ARG A 42 2.51 -3.34 18.64
CA ARG A 42 3.60 -3.88 17.82
C ARG A 42 3.43 -3.27 16.44
N GLN A 43 4.33 -2.37 16.08
CA GLN A 43 4.42 -1.92 14.70
C GLN A 43 4.65 -3.17 13.84
N PRO A 44 3.82 -3.39 12.81
CA PRO A 44 4.02 -4.52 11.93
C PRO A 44 5.40 -4.40 11.30
N THR A 45 6.24 -5.40 11.56
CA THR A 45 7.66 -5.40 11.16
C THR A 45 7.85 -5.66 9.67
N GLY A 46 6.78 -5.80 8.88
CA GLY A 46 6.87 -6.04 7.44
C GLY A 46 7.37 -7.43 7.05
N TYR A 47 7.29 -8.41 7.98
CA TYR A 47 7.68 -9.80 7.74
C TYR A 47 6.74 -10.73 8.50
N GLY A 48 5.45 -10.65 8.16
CA GLY A 48 4.44 -11.57 8.68
C GLY A 48 4.49 -12.93 7.98
N SER A 49 3.72 -13.92 8.49
CA SER A 49 3.55 -15.21 7.84
C SER A 49 2.79 -15.11 6.51
N LEU A 50 2.04 -14.04 6.28
CA LEU A 50 1.31 -13.77 5.05
C LEU A 50 1.98 -12.62 4.29
N PHE A 51 2.45 -12.89 3.09
CA PHE A 51 3.02 -11.86 2.21
C PHE A 51 2.02 -10.75 1.90
N LEU A 52 2.40 -9.51 2.19
CA LEU A 52 1.57 -8.32 2.06
C LEU A 52 0.26 -8.41 2.85
N ALA A 53 0.36 -8.74 4.13
CA ALA A 53 -0.79 -8.67 5.02
C ALA A 53 -1.29 -7.23 5.18
N ARG A 54 -2.53 -7.08 5.65
CA ARG A 54 -3.13 -5.75 5.88
C ARG A 54 -2.25 -4.90 6.79
N GLY A 55 -1.97 -3.67 6.36
CA GLY A 55 -1.15 -2.69 7.08
C GLY A 55 0.34 -2.75 6.74
N GLU A 56 0.81 -3.81 6.09
CA GLU A 56 2.19 -3.93 5.64
C GLU A 56 2.48 -3.04 4.43
N CYS A 57 3.76 -2.79 4.20
CA CYS A 57 4.22 -1.92 3.13
C CYS A 57 5.09 -2.67 2.14
N SER A 58 5.09 -2.17 0.91
CA SER A 58 5.90 -2.69 -0.17
C SER A 58 6.69 -1.62 -0.90
N THR A 59 7.77 -2.05 -1.53
CA THR A 59 8.39 -1.29 -2.62
C THR A 59 7.46 -1.28 -3.83
N ARG A 60 7.74 -0.41 -4.80
CA ARG A 60 7.08 -0.41 -6.11
C ARG A 60 8.12 -0.44 -7.20
N GLY A 61 8.43 -1.63 -7.67
CA GLY A 61 9.26 -1.84 -8.85
C GLY A 61 8.44 -1.88 -10.13
N ARG A 62 9.10 -1.96 -11.28
CA ARG A 62 8.42 -2.11 -12.58
C ARG A 62 7.71 -3.46 -12.72
N THR A 63 8.33 -4.51 -12.20
CA THR A 63 7.89 -5.91 -12.36
C THR A 63 7.85 -6.67 -11.06
N SER A 64 8.28 -6.08 -9.94
CA SER A 64 8.36 -6.76 -8.65
C SER A 64 7.95 -5.84 -7.51
N PHE A 65 7.32 -6.42 -6.52
CA PHE A 65 6.99 -5.81 -5.24
C PHE A 65 7.70 -6.60 -4.15
N THR A 66 8.36 -5.90 -3.25
CA THR A 66 9.04 -6.50 -2.11
C THR A 66 8.45 -5.93 -0.84
N GLU A 67 8.07 -6.78 0.09
CA GLU A 67 7.63 -6.36 1.41
C GLU A 67 8.78 -5.67 2.16
N VAL A 68 8.48 -4.54 2.77
CA VAL A 68 9.45 -3.75 3.54
C VAL A 68 8.75 -3.10 4.74
N ALA A 69 9.51 -2.80 5.78
CA ALA A 69 8.98 -2.03 6.89
C ALA A 69 8.43 -0.68 6.42
N CYS A 70 7.26 -0.27 6.89
CA CYS A 70 6.62 0.99 6.45
C CYS A 70 7.48 2.25 6.72
N PRO A 71 8.32 2.34 7.76
CA PRO A 71 9.24 3.45 7.94
C PRO A 71 10.44 3.46 6.97
N SER A 72 10.62 2.41 6.18
CA SER A 72 11.72 2.35 5.20
C SER A 72 11.54 3.40 4.11
N GLU A 73 12.62 4.06 3.72
CA GLU A 73 12.67 4.96 2.55
C GLU A 73 12.29 4.25 1.24
N ARG A 74 12.39 2.93 1.20
CA ARG A 74 12.00 2.11 0.06
C ARG A 74 10.51 1.80 0.02
N ALA A 75 9.78 2.06 1.10
CA ALA A 75 8.34 1.82 1.16
C ALA A 75 7.60 2.80 0.24
N ALA A 76 6.82 2.29 -0.69
CA ALA A 76 6.10 3.08 -1.67
C ALA A 76 4.58 2.97 -1.53
N ALA A 77 4.08 1.85 -1.02
CA ALA A 77 2.66 1.62 -0.86
C ALA A 77 2.36 0.76 0.37
N ARG A 78 1.14 0.93 0.92
CA ARG A 78 0.62 0.16 2.06
C ARG A 78 -0.57 -0.68 1.62
N VAL A 79 -0.70 -1.86 2.21
CA VAL A 79 -1.83 -2.77 2.02
C VAL A 79 -3.04 -2.28 2.85
N LEU A 80 -4.13 -1.93 2.18
CA LEU A 80 -5.41 -1.61 2.82
C LEU A 80 -6.21 -2.86 3.15
N ALA A 81 -6.21 -3.84 2.24
CA ALA A 81 -6.85 -5.14 2.40
C ALA A 81 -6.09 -6.20 1.62
N ARG A 82 -6.10 -7.45 2.13
CA ARG A 82 -5.53 -8.64 1.49
C ARG A 82 -6.63 -9.69 1.40
N HIS A 83 -6.83 -10.23 0.21
CA HIS A 83 -7.85 -11.24 -0.06
C HIS A 83 -7.23 -12.45 -0.76
N ASN A 84 -7.70 -13.64 -0.41
CA ASN A 84 -7.31 -14.88 -1.07
C ASN A 84 -8.23 -15.16 -2.28
N GLY A 85 -7.72 -15.88 -3.25
CA GLY A 85 -8.44 -16.22 -4.47
C GLY A 85 -8.52 -15.10 -5.51
N PRO A 86 -9.22 -15.34 -6.63
CA PRO A 86 -9.25 -14.42 -7.76
C PRO A 86 -10.04 -13.13 -7.44
N ARG A 87 -9.57 -12.01 -7.96
CA ARG A 87 -10.18 -10.68 -7.74
C ARG A 87 -11.61 -10.61 -8.26
N GLU A 88 -11.89 -11.29 -9.36
CA GLU A 88 -13.17 -11.23 -10.07
C GLU A 88 -14.34 -11.75 -9.23
N SER A 89 -14.07 -12.70 -8.36
CA SER A 89 -15.06 -13.32 -7.44
C SER A 89 -14.85 -12.94 -5.98
N GLY A 90 -13.77 -12.24 -5.67
CA GLY A 90 -13.41 -11.85 -4.31
C GLY A 90 -14.08 -10.56 -3.81
N PRO A 91 -13.89 -10.22 -2.54
CA PRO A 91 -14.38 -8.98 -1.96
C PRO A 91 -13.85 -7.74 -2.68
N ARG A 92 -14.68 -6.70 -2.76
CA ARG A 92 -14.28 -5.41 -3.31
C ARG A 92 -13.20 -4.75 -2.44
N CYS A 93 -12.23 -4.13 -3.06
CA CYS A 93 -11.25 -3.28 -2.38
C CYS A 93 -11.93 -2.06 -1.71
N PRO A 94 -11.33 -1.50 -0.64
CA PRO A 94 -11.72 -0.19 -0.10
C PRO A 94 -11.67 0.90 -1.17
N ASP A 95 -12.55 1.90 -1.06
CA ASP A 95 -12.69 2.97 -2.06
C ASP A 95 -11.40 3.78 -2.25
N ALA A 96 -10.60 3.93 -1.19
CA ALA A 96 -9.30 4.63 -1.24
C ALA A 96 -8.16 3.81 -1.86
N THR A 97 -8.45 2.73 -2.58
CA THR A 97 -7.43 1.89 -3.21
C THR A 97 -6.86 2.55 -4.46
N ASP A 98 -5.56 2.78 -4.49
CA ASP A 98 -4.90 3.37 -5.65
C ASP A 98 -4.62 2.36 -6.75
N PHE A 99 -4.28 1.13 -6.38
CA PHE A 99 -4.08 0.03 -7.33
C PHE A 99 -4.30 -1.33 -6.65
N VAL A 100 -4.49 -2.37 -7.47
CA VAL A 100 -4.62 -3.74 -6.99
C VAL A 100 -3.44 -4.55 -7.50
N LEU A 101 -2.73 -5.17 -6.56
CA LEU A 101 -1.64 -6.06 -6.84
C LEU A 101 -2.15 -7.50 -6.81
N ARG A 102 -1.96 -8.24 -7.90
CA ARG A 102 -2.16 -9.69 -7.92
C ARG A 102 -0.99 -10.35 -7.20
N VAL A 103 -1.29 -11.29 -6.34
CA VAL A 103 -0.32 -12.11 -5.63
C VAL A 103 -0.50 -13.54 -6.11
N ASP A 104 0.47 -14.02 -6.86
CA ASP A 104 0.49 -15.42 -7.30
C ASP A 104 0.92 -16.32 -6.13
N ALA A 105 0.48 -17.59 -6.17
CA ALA A 105 0.90 -18.56 -5.17
C ALA A 105 2.42 -18.72 -5.19
N LEU A 106 3.06 -18.40 -4.09
CA LEU A 106 4.51 -18.58 -3.92
C LEU A 106 4.76 -19.83 -3.10
N ASN A 107 5.19 -20.90 -3.76
CA ASN A 107 5.71 -22.10 -3.10
C ASN A 107 7.21 -21.90 -2.86
N ARG A 108 7.59 -21.36 -1.72
CA ARG A 108 9.00 -21.26 -1.30
C ARG A 108 9.41 -22.46 -0.46
N GLY A 109 9.67 -23.59 -1.12
CA GLY A 109 10.24 -24.75 -0.45
C GLY A 109 9.24 -25.58 0.37
N THR A 110 9.77 -26.55 1.14
CA THR A 110 9.03 -27.62 1.82
C THR A 110 8.38 -27.23 3.15
N SER A 111 8.40 -25.97 3.56
CA SER A 111 7.77 -25.52 4.79
C SER A 111 6.49 -24.73 4.49
N GLU A 112 5.37 -25.16 5.05
CA GLU A 112 4.05 -24.53 4.95
C GLU A 112 4.05 -23.07 5.43
N GLU A 113 5.01 -22.66 6.27
CA GLU A 113 5.13 -21.33 6.83
C GLU A 113 5.58 -20.24 5.82
N GLN A 114 6.01 -20.60 4.62
CA GLN A 114 6.50 -19.68 3.59
C GLN A 114 5.64 -19.63 2.33
N SER A 115 4.46 -20.20 2.35
CA SER A 115 3.54 -20.16 1.22
C SER A 115 2.65 -18.91 1.29
N ALA A 116 2.72 -18.04 0.28
CA ALA A 116 1.70 -17.01 0.10
C ALA A 116 0.56 -17.59 -0.73
N PRO A 117 -0.67 -17.67 -0.22
CA PRO A 117 -1.80 -18.12 -1.01
C PRO A 117 -2.06 -17.12 -2.14
N GLU A 118 -2.47 -17.65 -3.30
CA GLU A 118 -2.90 -16.82 -4.41
C GLU A 118 -4.00 -15.86 -3.97
N GLY A 119 -3.97 -14.61 -4.52
CA GLY A 119 -4.97 -13.63 -4.21
C GLY A 119 -4.61 -12.24 -4.71
N TYR A 120 -5.11 -11.21 -4.02
CA TYR A 120 -4.82 -9.82 -4.36
C TYR A 120 -4.72 -8.93 -3.13
N ALA A 121 -3.91 -7.90 -3.26
CA ALA A 121 -3.74 -6.85 -2.26
C ALA A 121 -4.28 -5.53 -2.80
N CYS A 122 -5.12 -4.86 -2.02
CA CYS A 122 -5.62 -3.53 -2.29
C CYS A 122 -4.61 -2.53 -1.73
N MET A 123 -3.94 -1.80 -2.60
CA MET A 123 -2.78 -0.98 -2.27
C MET A 123 -3.10 0.50 -2.27
N ARG A 124 -2.50 1.22 -1.34
CA ARG A 124 -2.51 2.69 -1.28
C ARG A 124 -1.08 3.20 -1.35
N ASN A 125 -0.79 4.15 -2.20
CA ASN A 125 0.49 4.84 -2.23
C ASN A 125 0.76 5.51 -0.88
N LEU A 126 2.01 5.58 -0.44
CA LEU A 126 2.40 6.33 0.76
C LEU A 126 2.53 7.83 0.47
N GLN A 127 2.79 8.17 -0.78
CA GLN A 127 2.94 9.54 -1.26
C GLN A 127 1.98 9.79 -2.44
N PRO A 128 1.53 11.01 -2.66
CA PRO A 128 0.76 11.37 -3.85
C PRO A 128 1.53 11.04 -5.15
N PRO A 129 0.84 10.80 -6.25
CA PRO A 129 -0.60 10.90 -6.44
C PRO A 129 -1.37 9.71 -5.85
N HIS A 130 -2.63 9.98 -5.47
CA HIS A 130 -3.58 8.97 -5.01
C HIS A 130 -4.71 8.79 -6.03
N PRO A 131 -4.50 8.00 -7.07
CA PRO A 131 -5.49 7.85 -8.14
C PRO A 131 -6.81 7.23 -7.66
N GLY A 132 -6.83 6.54 -6.51
CA GLY A 132 -8.05 6.02 -5.88
C GLY A 132 -8.87 7.05 -5.11
N ASP A 133 -8.39 8.28 -4.94
CA ASP A 133 -9.19 9.32 -4.31
C ASP A 133 -10.24 9.87 -5.28
N PRO A 134 -11.45 10.23 -4.77
CA PRO A 134 -12.53 10.73 -5.60
C PRO A 134 -12.09 11.92 -6.48
N GLY A 135 -12.28 11.77 -7.78
CA GLY A 135 -11.97 12.81 -8.76
C GLY A 135 -10.53 12.89 -9.25
N MET A 136 -9.63 12.06 -8.73
CA MET A 136 -8.23 12.04 -9.18
C MET A 136 -8.03 11.27 -10.49
N GLY A 137 -8.95 10.38 -10.84
CA GLY A 137 -8.98 9.65 -12.11
C GLY A 137 -7.87 8.60 -12.24
N GLY A 138 -8.21 7.32 -12.19
CA GLY A 138 -7.28 6.21 -12.42
C GLY A 138 -7.18 5.19 -11.31
N GLY A 139 -8.04 5.22 -10.33
CA GLY A 139 -8.21 4.14 -9.34
C GLY A 139 -8.75 2.86 -9.99
N PRO A 140 -8.67 1.73 -9.27
CA PRO A 140 -9.21 0.47 -9.75
C PRO A 140 -10.73 0.37 -9.62
N LEU A 141 -11.37 1.36 -9.01
CA LEU A 141 -12.78 1.43 -8.68
C LEU A 141 -13.30 2.84 -8.99
N THR A 142 -14.44 2.89 -9.67
CA THR A 142 -15.16 4.17 -9.80
C THR A 142 -16.04 4.37 -8.58
N VAL A 143 -15.89 5.50 -7.90
CA VAL A 143 -16.61 5.85 -6.68
C VAL A 143 -17.38 7.16 -6.83
N ALA A 144 -18.22 7.48 -5.83
CA ALA A 144 -18.89 8.79 -5.81
C ALA A 144 -17.84 9.91 -5.70
N GLY A 145 -17.96 10.92 -6.55
CA GLY A 145 -17.00 12.02 -6.70
C GLY A 145 -16.11 11.89 -7.94
N ASP A 146 -15.99 10.71 -8.52
CA ASP A 146 -15.18 10.49 -9.72
C ASP A 146 -15.80 11.11 -10.97
N CYS A 147 -14.92 11.49 -11.87
CA CYS A 147 -15.28 11.94 -13.19
C CYS A 147 -15.01 10.88 -14.25
N VAL A 148 -15.88 10.83 -15.23
CA VAL A 148 -15.75 9.92 -16.36
C VAL A 148 -15.90 10.67 -17.69
N ALA A 149 -15.21 10.18 -18.69
CA ALA A 149 -15.32 10.64 -20.09
C ALA A 149 -15.73 9.48 -20.99
N THR A 150 -16.40 9.76 -22.07
CA THR A 150 -16.76 8.77 -23.08
C THR A 150 -15.50 8.29 -23.81
N GLU A 151 -15.22 6.99 -23.73
CA GLU A 151 -14.15 6.38 -24.50
C GLU A 151 -14.63 5.95 -25.89
N ARG A 152 -15.79 5.30 -25.92
CA ARG A 152 -16.53 4.91 -27.13
C ARG A 152 -18.00 4.68 -26.78
N ARG A 153 -18.85 4.47 -27.79
CA ARG A 153 -20.29 4.23 -27.57
C ARG A 153 -20.51 3.14 -26.50
N GLY A 154 -21.19 3.50 -25.40
CA GLY A 154 -21.53 2.59 -24.30
C GLY A 154 -20.39 2.29 -23.34
N LEU A 155 -19.23 2.90 -23.50
CA LEU A 155 -18.10 2.75 -22.61
C LEU A 155 -17.57 4.12 -22.14
N VAL A 156 -17.50 4.30 -20.85
CA VAL A 156 -16.84 5.44 -20.23
C VAL A 156 -15.59 4.99 -19.50
N LYS A 157 -14.65 5.88 -19.38
CA LYS A 157 -13.41 5.70 -18.61
C LYS A 157 -13.27 6.80 -17.60
N GLU A 158 -12.76 6.45 -16.43
CA GLU A 158 -12.43 7.40 -15.39
C GLU A 158 -11.33 8.35 -15.83
N THR A 159 -11.47 9.61 -15.43
CA THR A 159 -10.52 10.69 -15.72
C THR A 159 -10.48 11.67 -14.56
N ALA A 160 -9.41 12.42 -14.44
CA ALA A 160 -9.29 13.45 -13.41
C ALA A 160 -10.34 14.55 -13.60
N CYS A 161 -11.00 14.94 -12.52
CA CYS A 161 -12.07 15.95 -12.58
C CYS A 161 -11.58 17.37 -12.86
N ASP A 162 -10.31 17.63 -12.62
CA ASP A 162 -9.64 18.92 -12.88
C ASP A 162 -9.22 19.09 -14.35
N GLY A 163 -9.46 18.08 -15.18
CA GLY A 163 -9.10 18.09 -16.59
C GLY A 163 -7.64 17.75 -16.88
N SER A 164 -6.84 17.40 -15.87
CA SER A 164 -5.43 17.00 -16.06
C SER A 164 -5.27 15.60 -16.69
N GLY A 165 -6.36 14.82 -16.77
CA GLY A 165 -6.36 13.51 -17.39
C GLY A 165 -6.24 13.56 -18.93
N ALA A 166 -6.03 12.39 -19.54
CA ALA A 166 -5.92 12.28 -20.99
C ALA A 166 -7.19 12.68 -21.78
N ARG A 167 -8.32 12.75 -21.09
CA ARG A 167 -9.63 13.19 -21.65
C ARG A 167 -10.28 14.18 -20.69
N ALA A 168 -10.91 15.19 -21.24
CA ALA A 168 -11.71 16.12 -20.44
C ALA A 168 -12.87 15.35 -19.78
N PRO A 169 -13.19 15.67 -18.51
CA PRO A 169 -14.31 15.04 -17.82
C PRO A 169 -15.64 15.51 -18.41
N GLU A 170 -16.55 14.57 -18.66
CA GLU A 170 -17.88 14.84 -19.21
C GLU A 170 -18.98 14.69 -18.15
N TYR A 171 -18.80 13.76 -17.25
CA TYR A 171 -19.78 13.45 -16.20
C TYR A 171 -19.08 13.24 -14.86
N ARG A 172 -19.81 13.55 -13.77
CA ARG A 172 -19.37 13.24 -12.41
C ARG A 172 -20.34 12.27 -11.74
N VAL A 173 -19.82 11.19 -11.18
CA VAL A 173 -20.59 10.25 -10.36
C VAL A 173 -20.94 10.94 -9.05
N THR A 174 -22.22 11.16 -8.79
CA THR A 174 -22.68 11.89 -7.60
C THR A 174 -23.02 10.98 -6.44
N ARG A 175 -23.42 9.74 -6.73
CA ARG A 175 -23.69 8.69 -5.75
C ARG A 175 -23.73 7.32 -6.40
N THR A 176 -23.62 6.28 -5.56
CA THR A 176 -23.85 4.90 -5.98
C THR A 176 -25.15 4.39 -5.35
N VAL A 177 -25.86 3.50 -6.05
CA VAL A 177 -27.15 2.93 -5.63
C VAL A 177 -27.25 1.47 -6.10
N ARG A 178 -28.19 0.73 -5.54
CA ARG A 178 -28.47 -0.66 -5.96
C ARG A 178 -29.13 -0.72 -7.33
N ASP A 179 -30.09 0.16 -7.56
CA ASP A 179 -30.91 0.17 -8.75
C ASP A 179 -30.98 1.55 -9.39
N ARG A 180 -31.11 1.61 -10.70
CA ARG A 180 -31.23 2.86 -11.46
C ARG A 180 -32.39 3.73 -11.01
N ALA A 181 -33.49 3.12 -10.55
CA ALA A 181 -34.66 3.84 -10.05
C ALA A 181 -34.37 4.69 -8.81
N ALA A 182 -33.31 4.36 -8.03
CA ALA A 182 -32.87 5.12 -6.87
C ALA A 182 -31.94 6.29 -7.21
N CYS A 183 -31.61 6.48 -8.50
CA CYS A 183 -30.82 7.64 -8.93
C CYS A 183 -31.69 8.92 -8.95
N PRO A 184 -31.06 10.09 -8.66
CA PRO A 184 -31.76 11.39 -8.76
C PRO A 184 -32.23 11.67 -10.19
N PRO A 185 -33.30 12.48 -10.36
CA PRO A 185 -33.77 12.89 -11.70
C PRO A 185 -32.73 13.63 -12.55
N SER A 186 -31.74 14.26 -11.90
CA SER A 186 -30.61 14.93 -12.56
C SER A 186 -29.56 13.99 -13.13
N THR A 187 -29.77 12.66 -13.04
CA THR A 187 -28.82 11.67 -13.59
C THR A 187 -28.87 11.67 -15.11
N ALA A 188 -27.74 12.00 -15.72
CA ALA A 188 -27.58 12.00 -17.17
C ALA A 188 -26.98 10.70 -17.72
N LEU A 189 -26.26 9.96 -16.85
CA LEU A 189 -25.57 8.72 -17.21
C LEU A 189 -25.57 7.73 -16.06
N TYR A 190 -25.82 6.45 -16.36
CA TYR A 190 -25.67 5.36 -15.42
C TYR A 190 -24.37 4.61 -15.71
N VAL A 191 -23.48 4.58 -14.71
CA VAL A 191 -22.16 3.93 -14.80
C VAL A 191 -22.19 2.64 -13.98
N ARG A 192 -21.64 1.56 -14.53
CA ARG A 192 -21.47 0.33 -13.77
C ARG A 192 -20.19 0.47 -12.91
N VAL A 193 -20.33 0.49 -11.60
CA VAL A 193 -19.22 0.69 -10.64
C VAL A 193 -18.90 -0.57 -9.82
N GLY A 194 -19.73 -1.60 -9.89
CA GLY A 194 -19.55 -2.84 -9.14
C GLY A 194 -19.93 -2.73 -7.65
N GLY A 195 -19.68 -3.81 -6.89
CA GLY A 195 -19.93 -3.86 -5.46
C GLY A 195 -21.41 -4.00 -5.09
N ARG A 196 -21.77 -3.60 -3.83
CA ARG A 196 -23.12 -3.70 -3.30
C ARG A 196 -24.10 -2.71 -3.92
N GLU A 197 -23.57 -1.60 -4.41
CA GLU A 197 -24.31 -0.54 -5.10
C GLU A 197 -23.72 -0.38 -6.50
N PRO A 198 -24.08 -1.28 -7.42
CA PRO A 198 -23.37 -1.42 -8.70
C PRO A 198 -23.68 -0.32 -9.72
N VAL A 199 -24.59 0.60 -9.40
CA VAL A 199 -25.02 1.67 -10.30
C VAL A 199 -24.52 3.02 -9.78
N GLY A 200 -23.62 3.64 -10.53
CA GLY A 200 -23.22 5.03 -10.35
C GLY A 200 -24.20 5.96 -11.08
N CYS A 201 -24.77 6.91 -10.34
CA CYS A 201 -25.60 7.96 -10.89
C CYS A 201 -24.70 9.16 -11.25
N ALA A 202 -24.49 9.43 -12.52
CA ALA A 202 -23.61 10.51 -12.95
C ALA A 202 -24.40 11.66 -13.57
N ARG A 203 -24.08 12.90 -13.18
CA ARG A 203 -24.58 14.14 -13.80
C ARG A 203 -23.57 14.66 -14.83
N ARG A 204 -24.06 15.40 -15.79
CA ARG A 204 -23.20 16.11 -16.75
C ARG A 204 -22.49 17.27 -16.05
N LEU A 205 -21.22 17.51 -16.43
CA LEU A 205 -20.43 18.65 -15.97
C LEU A 205 -20.69 19.89 -16.81
#